data_737114126dbfcfedc89a0ea575df6345
#
_entry.id   737114126dbfcfedc89a0ea575df6345
#
_cell.length_a   1.000
_cell.length_b   1.000
_cell.length_c   1.000
_cell.angle_alpha   90.00
_cell.angle_beta   90.00
_cell.angle_gamma   90.00
#
_symmetry.space_group_name_H-M   'P 1'
#
loop_
_entity.id
_entity.type
_entity.pdbx_description
1 polymer ?
#
loop_
_entity_poly.entity_id
_entity_poly.type
_entity_poly.pdbx_seq_one_letter_code
_entity_poly.pdbx_strand_id
1 'polypeptide(L)'
;MKVLVTGGMGYIGSHTCVQMIEAGMEPIIVDNLCNAKLEVLNRIEALTGKQPAFHQGDVRDEAFLDAVFAQHDIQAVIHFAGLKAVGESVAKPLEYYDNNVDGSLVLARSMRKAGVKSIVFSSSATVYGDPEIVPITEDSPTGATTNPYGRSKYMVEQCLSDLFHAENDWSITLLRYFNPVGAHPSGCMGEDPQGIPNNLMPFIAQVAVGRREKLAVFGSDYPTPDGTGVRDYIHVMDLADGHIAALKTVGETSGLHIYNLGTGKGSSVLEMVDAFATACGKPVPYELCPRRPGDIAECWASTEKAERELGWKATRTVAEMTADTWNWQSKNPNGYSPA
;
A
#
# COMPACT_ATOMS: atom_id res chain seq x y z
N MET A 1 -11.36 -13.12 -14.59
CA MET A 1 -10.91 -11.78 -14.98
C MET A 1 -9.40 -11.74 -14.91
N LYS A 2 -8.73 -11.30 -16.01
CA LYS A 2 -7.29 -11.07 -16.05
C LYS A 2 -6.99 -9.63 -15.69
N VAL A 3 -6.09 -9.41 -14.72
CA VAL A 3 -5.80 -8.09 -14.18
C VAL A 3 -4.29 -7.85 -14.20
N LEU A 4 -3.86 -6.77 -14.83
CA LEU A 4 -2.47 -6.32 -14.73
C LEU A 4 -2.23 -5.70 -13.35
N VAL A 5 -1.21 -6.19 -12.66
CA VAL A 5 -0.82 -5.71 -11.34
C VAL A 5 0.60 -5.14 -11.42
N THR A 6 0.71 -3.82 -11.54
CA THR A 6 2.01 -3.16 -11.53
C THR A 6 2.50 -3.01 -10.09
N GLY A 7 3.77 -3.29 -9.83
CA GLY A 7 4.29 -3.35 -8.45
C GLY A 7 3.79 -4.58 -7.68
N GLY A 8 3.38 -5.63 -8.41
CA GLY A 8 2.77 -6.83 -7.82
C GLY A 8 3.72 -7.70 -7.02
N MET A 9 5.03 -7.47 -7.11
CA MET A 9 6.05 -8.15 -6.30
C MET A 9 6.31 -7.43 -4.96
N GLY A 10 5.81 -6.22 -4.80
CA GLY A 10 5.91 -5.45 -3.57
C GLY A 10 5.00 -5.99 -2.45
N TYR A 11 5.11 -5.39 -1.25
CA TYR A 11 4.40 -5.83 -0.06
C TYR A 11 2.88 -5.93 -0.26
N ILE A 12 2.21 -4.82 -0.61
CA ILE A 12 0.75 -4.80 -0.79
C ILE A 12 0.36 -5.60 -2.05
N GLY A 13 1.10 -5.41 -3.14
CA GLY A 13 0.82 -6.04 -4.43
C GLY A 13 0.83 -7.57 -4.35
N SER A 14 1.82 -8.16 -3.67
CA SER A 14 1.93 -9.61 -3.55
C SER A 14 0.81 -10.23 -2.72
N HIS A 15 0.42 -9.61 -1.59
CA HIS A 15 -0.73 -10.05 -0.80
C HIS A 15 -2.03 -9.91 -1.59
N THR A 16 -2.17 -8.84 -2.38
CA THR A 16 -3.33 -8.68 -3.28
C THR A 16 -3.35 -9.75 -4.36
N CYS A 17 -2.20 -10.12 -4.95
CA CYS A 17 -2.12 -11.22 -5.93
C CYS A 17 -2.57 -12.56 -5.34
N VAL A 18 -2.21 -12.88 -4.08
CA VAL A 18 -2.70 -14.07 -3.38
C VAL A 18 -4.23 -14.04 -3.29
N GLN A 19 -4.80 -12.96 -2.77
CA GLN A 19 -6.26 -12.82 -2.63
C GLN A 19 -6.99 -12.85 -3.99
N MET A 20 -6.39 -12.29 -5.05
CA MET A 20 -6.93 -12.37 -6.40
C MET A 20 -7.03 -13.81 -6.90
N ILE A 21 -5.95 -14.59 -6.73
CA ILE A 21 -5.91 -15.99 -7.15
C ILE A 21 -6.95 -16.83 -6.38
N GLU A 22 -7.07 -16.60 -5.08
CA GLU A 22 -8.07 -17.24 -4.22
C GLU A 22 -9.50 -16.87 -4.61
N ALA A 23 -9.71 -15.63 -5.07
CA ALA A 23 -10.99 -15.16 -5.62
C ALA A 23 -11.25 -15.61 -7.08
N GLY A 24 -10.39 -16.45 -7.67
CA GLY A 24 -10.54 -16.96 -9.04
C GLY A 24 -10.15 -15.96 -10.14
N MET A 25 -9.44 -14.89 -9.80
CA MET A 25 -8.88 -13.94 -10.75
C MET A 25 -7.47 -14.37 -11.17
N GLU A 26 -6.99 -13.84 -12.31
CA GLU A 26 -5.66 -14.12 -12.86
C GLU A 26 -4.81 -12.85 -12.84
N PRO A 27 -3.92 -12.66 -11.84
CA PRO A 27 -2.99 -11.54 -11.85
C PRO A 27 -1.88 -11.76 -12.87
N ILE A 28 -1.56 -10.70 -13.62
CA ILE A 28 -0.40 -10.59 -14.51
C ILE A 28 0.48 -9.51 -13.90
N ILE A 29 1.65 -9.89 -13.41
CA ILE A 29 2.50 -9.00 -12.62
C ILE A 29 3.51 -8.29 -13.51
N VAL A 30 3.62 -6.98 -13.35
CA VAL A 30 4.72 -6.15 -13.85
C VAL A 30 5.44 -5.52 -12.67
N ASP A 31 6.76 -5.72 -12.57
CA ASP A 31 7.59 -5.15 -11.50
C ASP A 31 9.05 -5.03 -12.00
N ASN A 32 9.73 -3.94 -11.65
CA ASN A 32 11.13 -3.75 -12.00
C ASN A 32 12.11 -4.30 -10.95
N LEU A 33 11.59 -4.84 -9.85
CA LEU A 33 12.33 -5.42 -8.72
C LEU A 33 13.25 -4.43 -7.99
N CYS A 34 13.05 -3.12 -8.15
CA CYS A 34 13.88 -2.12 -7.44
C CYS A 34 13.72 -2.20 -5.91
N ASN A 35 12.58 -2.68 -5.42
CA ASN A 35 12.27 -2.84 -3.98
C ASN A 35 11.54 -4.18 -3.69
N ALA A 36 11.71 -5.16 -4.55
CA ALA A 36 11.10 -6.48 -4.40
C ALA A 36 12.09 -7.59 -4.77
N LYS A 37 11.75 -8.84 -4.51
CA LYS A 37 12.58 -10.02 -4.79
C LYS A 37 11.81 -11.06 -5.58
N LEU A 38 12.48 -11.79 -6.48
CA LEU A 38 11.88 -12.88 -7.27
C LEU A 38 11.28 -13.99 -6.39
N GLU A 39 11.82 -14.21 -5.19
CA GLU A 39 11.31 -15.18 -4.22
C GLU A 39 9.82 -14.98 -3.90
N VAL A 40 9.29 -13.78 -4.07
CA VAL A 40 7.85 -13.49 -3.87
C VAL A 40 6.97 -14.34 -4.79
N LEU A 41 7.39 -14.63 -6.04
CA LEU A 41 6.65 -15.53 -6.94
C LEU A 41 6.52 -16.93 -6.36
N ASN A 42 7.62 -17.48 -5.83
CA ASN A 42 7.63 -18.80 -5.20
C ASN A 42 6.70 -18.83 -3.98
N ARG A 43 6.64 -17.71 -3.23
CA ARG A 43 5.74 -17.61 -2.07
C ARG A 43 4.27 -17.52 -2.47
N ILE A 44 3.95 -16.79 -3.55
CA ILE A 44 2.58 -16.77 -4.11
C ILE A 44 2.19 -18.18 -4.57
N GLU A 45 3.06 -18.87 -5.30
CA GLU A 45 2.81 -20.25 -5.76
C GLU A 45 2.63 -21.21 -4.58
N ALA A 46 3.48 -21.13 -3.57
CA ALA A 46 3.38 -21.98 -2.38
C ALA A 46 2.06 -21.78 -1.61
N LEU A 47 1.52 -20.55 -1.60
CA LEU A 47 0.28 -20.22 -0.90
C LEU A 47 -0.97 -20.59 -1.70
N THR A 48 -0.93 -20.45 -3.03
CA THR A 48 -2.12 -20.54 -3.89
C THR A 48 -2.13 -21.76 -4.80
N GLY A 49 -1.00 -22.46 -4.94
CA GLY A 49 -0.81 -23.54 -5.92
C GLY A 49 -0.72 -23.04 -7.36
N LYS A 50 -0.65 -21.71 -7.59
CA LYS A 50 -0.58 -21.10 -8.92
C LYS A 50 0.51 -20.03 -8.96
N GLN A 51 1.37 -20.10 -9.95
CA GLN A 51 2.34 -19.05 -10.22
C GLN A 51 1.73 -18.05 -11.22
N PRO A 52 1.62 -16.75 -10.87
CA PRO A 52 1.15 -15.74 -11.80
C PRO A 52 2.15 -15.49 -12.93
N ALA A 53 1.66 -15.04 -14.10
CA ALA A 53 2.53 -14.51 -15.13
C ALA A 53 3.31 -13.30 -14.61
N PHE A 54 4.62 -13.28 -14.84
CA PHE A 54 5.50 -12.21 -14.40
C PHE A 54 6.31 -11.64 -15.55
N HIS A 55 6.29 -10.34 -15.70
CA HIS A 55 7.07 -9.56 -16.65
C HIS A 55 7.95 -8.57 -15.89
N GLN A 56 9.26 -8.80 -15.91
CA GLN A 56 10.20 -7.87 -15.32
C GLN A 56 10.40 -6.66 -16.24
N GLY A 57 9.99 -5.48 -15.77
CA GLY A 57 10.14 -4.25 -16.53
C GLY A 57 9.63 -3.03 -15.76
N ASP A 58 9.86 -1.86 -16.33
CA ASP A 58 9.56 -0.58 -15.72
C ASP A 58 8.26 0.01 -16.29
N VAL A 59 7.41 0.55 -15.44
CA VAL A 59 6.15 1.20 -15.86
C VAL A 59 6.37 2.47 -16.69
N ARG A 60 7.59 3.00 -16.71
CA ARG A 60 7.97 4.14 -17.55
C ARG A 60 8.32 3.73 -18.98
N ASP A 61 8.44 2.44 -19.27
CA ASP A 61 8.69 1.92 -20.62
C ASP A 61 7.38 1.60 -21.33
N GLU A 62 6.93 2.56 -22.18
CA GLU A 62 5.67 2.42 -22.91
C GLU A 62 5.69 1.22 -23.89
N ALA A 63 6.82 0.99 -24.57
CA ALA A 63 6.91 -0.13 -25.51
C ALA A 63 6.83 -1.48 -24.80
N PHE A 64 7.44 -1.60 -23.62
CA PHE A 64 7.35 -2.77 -22.76
C PHE A 64 5.89 -3.01 -22.31
N LEU A 65 5.20 -1.97 -21.81
CA LEU A 65 3.80 -2.09 -21.38
C LEU A 65 2.88 -2.45 -22.56
N ASP A 66 3.04 -1.81 -23.71
CA ASP A 66 2.27 -2.13 -24.91
C ASP A 66 2.44 -3.61 -25.30
N ALA A 67 3.66 -4.15 -25.20
CA ALA A 67 3.93 -5.57 -25.46
C ALA A 67 3.23 -6.50 -24.44
N VAL A 68 3.18 -6.12 -23.15
CA VAL A 68 2.47 -6.87 -22.11
C VAL A 68 0.96 -6.86 -22.38
N PHE A 69 0.36 -5.72 -22.71
CA PHE A 69 -1.05 -5.63 -23.07
C PHE A 69 -1.38 -6.44 -24.30
N ALA A 70 -0.49 -6.51 -25.30
CA ALA A 70 -0.69 -7.31 -26.51
C ALA A 70 -0.61 -8.82 -26.28
N GLN A 71 0.10 -9.27 -25.25
CA GLN A 71 0.27 -10.70 -24.92
C GLN A 71 -0.88 -11.26 -24.08
N HIS A 72 -1.61 -10.43 -23.37
CA HIS A 72 -2.63 -10.84 -22.42
C HIS A 72 -3.95 -10.12 -22.67
N ASP A 73 -5.06 -10.84 -22.53
CA ASP A 73 -6.41 -10.26 -22.57
C ASP A 73 -6.73 -9.59 -21.22
N ILE A 74 -6.07 -8.45 -20.97
CA ILE A 74 -6.18 -7.69 -19.72
C ILE A 74 -7.51 -6.93 -19.72
N GLN A 75 -8.25 -7.07 -18.63
CA GLN A 75 -9.58 -6.46 -18.45
C GLN A 75 -9.56 -5.27 -17.48
N ALA A 76 -8.62 -5.25 -16.54
CA ALA A 76 -8.46 -4.19 -15.58
C ALA A 76 -6.99 -4.07 -15.12
N VAL A 77 -6.65 -2.98 -14.47
CA VAL A 77 -5.32 -2.71 -13.90
C VAL A 77 -5.45 -2.39 -12.41
N ILE A 78 -4.56 -2.96 -11.58
CA ILE A 78 -4.26 -2.41 -10.25
C ILE A 78 -2.87 -1.82 -10.32
N HIS A 79 -2.77 -0.53 -9.99
CA HIS A 79 -1.52 0.21 -10.09
C HIS A 79 -0.91 0.47 -8.71
N PHE A 80 0.00 -0.43 -8.28
CA PHE A 80 0.79 -0.27 -7.05
C PHE A 80 2.17 0.32 -7.28
N ALA A 81 2.73 0.16 -8.49
CA ALA A 81 4.09 0.60 -8.78
C ALA A 81 4.29 2.07 -8.40
N GLY A 82 5.25 2.31 -7.53
CA GLY A 82 5.56 3.66 -7.05
C GLY A 82 6.57 3.64 -5.91
N LEU A 83 7.45 4.64 -5.89
CA LEU A 83 8.32 4.92 -4.75
C LEU A 83 7.47 5.45 -3.60
N LYS A 84 7.72 4.98 -2.36
CA LYS A 84 6.82 5.21 -1.20
C LYS A 84 7.49 5.80 0.04
N ALA A 85 8.80 5.99 0.05
CA ALA A 85 9.53 6.44 1.22
C ALA A 85 9.47 7.97 1.37
N VAL A 86 8.70 8.46 2.36
CA VAL A 86 8.47 9.89 2.60
C VAL A 86 9.78 10.66 2.75
N GLY A 87 10.69 10.19 3.60
CA GLY A 87 11.98 10.86 3.83
C GLY A 87 12.86 10.88 2.57
N GLU A 88 12.91 9.79 1.81
CA GLU A 88 13.64 9.74 0.55
C GLU A 88 13.06 10.71 -0.49
N SER A 89 11.74 10.87 -0.54
CA SER A 89 11.09 11.77 -1.49
C SER A 89 11.54 13.23 -1.31
N VAL A 90 11.84 13.65 -0.08
CA VAL A 90 12.37 14.99 0.21
C VAL A 90 13.79 15.16 -0.34
N ALA A 91 14.60 14.11 -0.27
CA ALA A 91 15.98 14.14 -0.76
C ALA A 91 16.08 13.94 -2.28
N LYS A 92 15.12 13.22 -2.88
CA LYS A 92 15.13 12.83 -4.31
C LYS A 92 13.78 13.11 -4.99
N PRO A 93 13.29 14.35 -5.00
CA PRO A 93 11.93 14.65 -5.49
C PRO A 93 11.74 14.35 -6.98
N LEU A 94 12.76 14.55 -7.81
CA LEU A 94 12.64 14.32 -9.25
C LEU A 94 12.42 12.83 -9.57
N GLU A 95 13.15 11.93 -8.89
CA GLU A 95 12.99 10.49 -9.03
C GLU A 95 11.59 10.04 -8.64
N TYR A 96 10.98 10.68 -7.62
CA TYR A 96 9.61 10.42 -7.21
C TYR A 96 8.58 10.89 -8.23
N TYR A 97 8.76 12.05 -8.85
CA TYR A 97 7.86 12.51 -9.91
C TYR A 97 8.02 11.69 -11.19
N ASP A 98 9.25 11.40 -11.60
CA ASP A 98 9.55 10.58 -12.76
C ASP A 98 8.92 9.17 -12.59
N ASN A 99 9.19 8.50 -11.47
CA ASN A 99 8.66 7.16 -11.27
C ASN A 99 7.14 7.14 -11.03
N ASN A 100 6.62 8.00 -10.14
CA ASN A 100 5.24 7.90 -9.70
C ASN A 100 4.27 8.61 -10.67
N VAL A 101 4.62 9.80 -11.16
CA VAL A 101 3.72 10.58 -12.01
C VAL A 101 3.89 10.17 -13.46
N ASP A 102 5.12 10.24 -14.01
CA ASP A 102 5.34 9.87 -15.41
C ASP A 102 5.02 8.39 -15.65
N GLY A 103 5.46 7.49 -14.76
CA GLY A 103 5.10 6.06 -14.85
C GLY A 103 3.60 5.81 -14.90
N SER A 104 2.81 6.54 -14.09
CA SER A 104 1.34 6.44 -14.14
C SER A 104 0.75 6.99 -15.44
N LEU A 105 1.32 8.07 -16.01
CA LEU A 105 0.89 8.62 -17.29
C LEU A 105 1.23 7.69 -18.46
N VAL A 106 2.42 7.06 -18.44
CA VAL A 106 2.81 6.04 -19.43
C VAL A 106 1.84 4.87 -19.38
N LEU A 107 1.55 4.34 -18.16
CA LEU A 107 0.60 3.26 -17.98
C LEU A 107 -0.79 3.62 -18.55
N ALA A 108 -1.31 4.81 -18.23
CA ALA A 108 -2.61 5.26 -18.72
C ALA A 108 -2.64 5.37 -20.27
N ARG A 109 -1.53 5.81 -20.90
CA ARG A 109 -1.41 5.82 -22.37
C ARG A 109 -1.46 4.43 -22.98
N SER A 110 -0.71 3.46 -22.41
CA SER A 110 -0.72 2.08 -22.87
C SER A 110 -2.07 1.40 -22.65
N MET A 111 -2.74 1.65 -21.52
CA MET A 111 -4.11 1.21 -21.26
C MET A 111 -5.09 1.71 -22.33
N ARG A 112 -5.03 3.01 -22.63
CA ARG A 112 -5.89 3.64 -23.66
C ARG A 112 -5.67 3.03 -25.04
N LYS A 113 -4.41 2.77 -25.44
CA LYS A 113 -4.08 2.08 -26.70
C LYS A 113 -4.64 0.67 -26.74
N ALA A 114 -4.58 -0.06 -25.64
CA ALA A 114 -5.08 -1.41 -25.52
C ALA A 114 -6.61 -1.49 -25.37
N GLY A 115 -7.31 -0.36 -25.21
CA GLY A 115 -8.75 -0.32 -24.94
C GLY A 115 -9.14 -0.75 -23.54
N VAL A 116 -8.18 -0.83 -22.59
CA VAL A 116 -8.41 -1.17 -21.18
C VAL A 116 -8.67 0.10 -20.40
N LYS A 117 -9.90 0.32 -19.95
CA LYS A 117 -10.34 1.57 -19.31
C LYS A 117 -10.74 1.40 -17.83
N SER A 118 -10.33 0.31 -17.22
CA SER A 118 -10.63 -0.01 -15.82
C SER A 118 -9.35 -0.01 -14.99
N ILE A 119 -9.25 0.89 -14.01
CA ILE A 119 -8.07 1.02 -13.14
C ILE A 119 -8.43 1.24 -11.67
N VAL A 120 -7.75 0.50 -10.79
CA VAL A 120 -7.70 0.75 -9.35
C VAL A 120 -6.31 1.32 -9.02
N PHE A 121 -6.26 2.55 -8.56
CA PHE A 121 -5.03 3.25 -8.24
C PHE A 121 -4.74 3.22 -6.73
N SER A 122 -3.54 2.81 -6.40
CA SER A 122 -2.95 2.88 -5.05
C SER A 122 -2.62 4.32 -4.69
N SER A 123 -3.59 5.05 -4.13
CA SER A 123 -3.36 6.36 -3.55
C SER A 123 -2.97 6.25 -2.06
N SER A 124 -2.96 7.35 -1.35
CA SER A 124 -2.47 7.42 0.03
C SER A 124 -3.19 8.49 0.82
N ALA A 125 -3.40 8.27 2.12
CA ALA A 125 -3.89 9.29 3.04
C ALA A 125 -2.98 10.54 3.10
N THR A 126 -1.73 10.45 2.63
CA THR A 126 -0.83 11.61 2.54
C THR A 126 -1.32 12.73 1.60
N VAL A 127 -2.30 12.44 0.72
CA VAL A 127 -2.94 13.47 -0.14
C VAL A 127 -3.75 14.48 0.66
N TYR A 128 -4.19 14.12 1.88
CA TYR A 128 -4.91 15.02 2.78
C TYR A 128 -3.99 16.03 3.49
N GLY A 129 -2.68 15.77 3.55
CA GLY A 129 -1.73 16.60 4.29
C GLY A 129 -1.92 16.50 5.80
N ASP A 130 -1.98 17.65 6.47
CA ASP A 130 -2.29 17.77 7.91
C ASP A 130 -3.80 18.03 8.07
N PRO A 131 -4.59 17.03 8.47
CA PRO A 131 -6.05 17.16 8.53
C PRO A 131 -6.48 18.03 9.72
N GLU A 132 -7.38 18.97 9.48
CA GLU A 132 -7.99 19.77 10.56
C GLU A 132 -8.99 18.97 11.41
N ILE A 133 -9.59 17.94 10.81
CA ILE A 133 -10.65 17.13 11.43
C ILE A 133 -10.37 15.64 11.19
N VAL A 134 -10.52 14.84 12.23
CA VAL A 134 -10.55 13.39 12.18
C VAL A 134 -11.86 12.87 12.77
N PRO A 135 -12.46 11.78 12.28
CA PRO A 135 -12.01 10.94 11.15
C PRO A 135 -12.01 11.66 9.81
N ILE A 136 -11.02 11.35 8.97
CA ILE A 136 -10.87 11.91 7.62
C ILE A 136 -11.88 11.23 6.69
N THR A 137 -12.70 12.03 6.00
CA THR A 137 -13.61 11.54 4.94
C THR A 137 -13.02 11.77 3.56
N GLU A 138 -13.59 11.15 2.53
CA GLU A 138 -13.17 11.35 1.14
C GLU A 138 -13.44 12.77 0.63
N ASP A 139 -14.37 13.49 1.27
CA ASP A 139 -14.68 14.90 0.99
C ASP A 139 -13.74 15.89 1.69
N SER A 140 -12.85 15.39 2.57
CA SER A 140 -11.85 16.23 3.23
C SER A 140 -10.91 16.87 2.21
N PRO A 141 -10.42 18.11 2.44
CA PRO A 141 -9.52 18.80 1.53
C PRO A 141 -8.28 17.99 1.22
N THR A 142 -7.82 18.05 -0.03
CA THR A 142 -6.60 17.39 -0.52
C THR A 142 -5.65 18.40 -1.17
N GLY A 143 -4.39 18.00 -1.38
CA GLY A 143 -3.40 18.80 -2.10
C GLY A 143 -2.45 19.63 -1.23
N ALA A 144 -2.79 19.89 0.05
CA ALA A 144 -1.87 20.51 1.02
C ALA A 144 -0.85 19.48 1.56
N THR A 145 -0.20 18.77 0.66
CA THR A 145 0.72 17.67 0.97
C THR A 145 2.02 18.18 1.60
N THR A 146 2.52 17.48 2.61
CA THR A 146 3.71 17.89 3.38
C THR A 146 5.04 17.41 2.77
N ASN A 147 5.00 16.55 1.74
CA ASN A 147 6.18 15.96 1.13
C ASN A 147 5.95 15.59 -0.35
N PRO A 148 7.04 15.38 -1.15
CA PRO A 148 6.94 15.04 -2.57
C PRO A 148 6.25 13.70 -2.86
N TYR A 149 6.36 12.71 -1.98
CA TYR A 149 5.62 11.44 -2.14
C TYR A 149 4.11 11.68 -2.13
N GLY A 150 3.59 12.33 -1.09
CA GLY A 150 2.15 12.67 -1.02
C GLY A 150 1.72 13.54 -2.20
N ARG A 151 2.56 14.48 -2.63
CA ARG A 151 2.29 15.33 -3.80
C ARG A 151 2.24 14.51 -5.09
N SER A 152 3.14 13.55 -5.29
CA SER A 152 3.10 12.68 -6.47
C SER A 152 1.81 11.86 -6.54
N LYS A 153 1.34 11.33 -5.39
CA LYS A 153 0.05 10.62 -5.33
C LYS A 153 -1.12 11.53 -5.67
N TYR A 154 -1.14 12.74 -5.10
CA TYR A 154 -2.17 13.73 -5.40
C TYR A 154 -2.16 14.14 -6.89
N MET A 155 -1.00 14.35 -7.50
CA MET A 155 -0.89 14.68 -8.93
C MET A 155 -1.45 13.56 -9.80
N VAL A 156 -1.19 12.29 -9.48
CA VAL A 156 -1.77 11.16 -10.22
C VAL A 156 -3.28 11.09 -10.04
N GLU A 157 -3.82 11.34 -8.85
CA GLU A 157 -5.27 11.46 -8.66
C GLU A 157 -5.88 12.52 -9.59
N GLN A 158 -5.24 13.69 -9.69
CA GLN A 158 -5.71 14.76 -10.59
C GLN A 158 -5.64 14.34 -12.07
N CYS A 159 -4.52 13.76 -12.50
CA CYS A 159 -4.38 13.28 -13.88
C CYS A 159 -5.43 12.22 -14.26
N LEU A 160 -5.70 11.27 -13.37
CA LEU A 160 -6.72 10.25 -13.60
C LEU A 160 -8.14 10.84 -13.56
N SER A 161 -8.39 11.84 -12.70
CA SER A 161 -9.67 12.56 -12.66
C SER A 161 -9.91 13.35 -13.96
N ASP A 162 -8.89 14.06 -14.46
CA ASP A 162 -8.97 14.79 -15.72
C ASP A 162 -9.18 13.84 -16.91
N LEU A 163 -8.53 12.66 -16.88
CA LEU A 163 -8.74 11.62 -17.89
C LEU A 163 -10.20 11.14 -17.92
N PHE A 164 -10.81 10.88 -16.75
CA PHE A 164 -12.22 10.52 -16.66
C PHE A 164 -13.14 11.63 -17.19
N HIS A 165 -12.87 12.90 -16.86
CA HIS A 165 -13.68 14.00 -17.36
C HIS A 165 -13.56 14.20 -18.87
N ALA A 166 -12.41 13.89 -19.47
CA ALA A 166 -12.19 13.94 -20.91
C ALA A 166 -12.80 12.73 -21.64
N GLU A 167 -12.74 11.55 -21.04
CA GLU A 167 -13.20 10.27 -21.58
C GLU A 167 -14.05 9.55 -20.52
N ASN A 168 -15.35 9.82 -20.48
CA ASN A 168 -16.26 9.39 -19.41
C ASN A 168 -16.64 7.88 -19.43
N ASP A 169 -16.03 7.11 -20.32
CA ASP A 169 -16.14 5.66 -20.39
C ASP A 169 -15.05 4.91 -19.60
N TRP A 170 -14.18 5.66 -18.92
CA TRP A 170 -13.26 5.07 -17.93
C TRP A 170 -13.98 4.70 -16.64
N SER A 171 -13.47 3.65 -16.00
CA SER A 171 -13.82 3.25 -14.65
C SER A 171 -12.56 3.37 -13.78
N ILE A 172 -12.50 4.39 -12.95
CA ILE A 172 -11.34 4.75 -12.14
C ILE A 172 -11.71 4.68 -10.66
N THR A 173 -10.97 3.89 -9.90
CA THR A 173 -11.10 3.85 -8.45
C THR A 173 -9.78 4.27 -7.79
N LEU A 174 -9.85 5.32 -6.97
CA LEU A 174 -8.73 5.84 -6.19
C LEU A 174 -8.88 5.32 -4.75
N LEU A 175 -7.95 4.48 -4.31
CA LEU A 175 -7.94 3.92 -2.96
C LEU A 175 -6.90 4.64 -2.10
N ARG A 176 -7.35 5.45 -1.15
CA ARG A 176 -6.50 6.20 -0.23
C ARG A 176 -6.20 5.35 1.00
N TYR A 177 -5.03 4.75 1.02
CA TYR A 177 -4.60 3.89 2.13
C TYR A 177 -4.14 4.69 3.32
N PHE A 178 -4.46 4.17 4.51
CA PHE A 178 -3.82 4.59 5.74
C PHE A 178 -2.55 3.77 5.96
N ASN A 179 -2.26 3.22 7.12
CA ASN A 179 -0.97 2.59 7.40
C ASN A 179 -1.05 1.05 7.29
N PRO A 180 -0.69 0.44 6.15
CA PRO A 180 -0.72 -1.01 6.03
C PRO A 180 0.35 -1.67 6.90
N VAL A 181 -0.05 -2.69 7.65
CA VAL A 181 0.77 -3.49 8.55
C VAL A 181 0.33 -4.96 8.51
N GLY A 182 1.01 -5.83 9.21
CA GLY A 182 0.68 -7.24 9.20
C GLY A 182 1.44 -8.03 8.13
N ALA A 183 1.07 -9.27 8.00
CA ALA A 183 1.64 -10.22 7.05
C ALA A 183 0.60 -11.29 6.71
N HIS A 184 0.89 -12.16 5.76
CA HIS A 184 0.04 -13.31 5.52
C HIS A 184 0.05 -14.24 6.75
N PRO A 185 -1.11 -14.74 7.23
CA PRO A 185 -1.20 -15.53 8.47
C PRO A 185 -0.32 -16.79 8.50
N SER A 186 0.04 -17.34 7.33
CA SER A 186 0.96 -18.47 7.22
C SER A 186 2.38 -18.17 7.73
N GLY A 187 2.78 -16.90 7.77
CA GLY A 187 4.16 -16.46 8.01
C GLY A 187 5.11 -16.70 6.82
N CYS A 188 4.58 -17.02 5.63
CA CYS A 188 5.39 -17.23 4.42
C CYS A 188 5.60 -15.95 3.62
N MET A 189 4.76 -14.93 3.81
CA MET A 189 4.79 -13.68 3.08
C MET A 189 4.56 -12.49 4.01
N GLY A 190 5.34 -11.41 3.83
CA GLY A 190 5.24 -10.20 4.65
C GLY A 190 6.05 -9.04 4.06
N GLU A 191 6.20 -7.95 4.82
CA GLU A 191 6.98 -6.80 4.40
C GLU A 191 8.48 -7.05 4.58
N ASP A 192 9.25 -6.91 3.50
CA ASP A 192 10.71 -7.06 3.50
C ASP A 192 11.37 -5.82 2.85
N PRO A 193 11.42 -4.68 3.56
CA PRO A 193 11.98 -3.45 3.03
C PRO A 193 13.48 -3.59 2.82
N GLN A 194 13.97 -3.07 1.71
CA GLN A 194 15.41 -2.95 1.47
C GLN A 194 16.01 -1.84 2.34
N GLY A 195 17.12 -2.14 3.02
CA GLY A 195 17.81 -1.18 3.89
C GLY A 195 17.11 -0.94 5.23
N ILE A 196 17.11 0.33 5.65
CA ILE A 196 16.47 0.74 6.91
C ILE A 196 14.97 0.93 6.68
N PRO A 197 14.09 0.25 7.46
CA PRO A 197 12.66 0.46 7.31
C PRO A 197 12.24 1.91 7.59
N ASN A 198 11.40 2.46 6.72
CA ASN A 198 10.81 3.77 6.91
C ASN A 198 9.51 3.72 7.72
N ASN A 199 8.82 2.57 7.72
CA ASN A 199 7.57 2.35 8.42
C ASN A 199 7.80 1.76 9.81
N LEU A 200 6.88 2.06 10.72
CA LEU A 200 6.95 1.65 12.14
C LEU A 200 7.01 0.13 12.31
N MET A 201 6.06 -0.60 11.72
CA MET A 201 5.90 -2.04 11.99
C MET A 201 7.11 -2.88 11.57
N PRO A 202 7.68 -2.75 10.36
CA PRO A 202 8.88 -3.52 10.01
C PRO A 202 10.10 -3.11 10.84
N PHE A 203 10.17 -1.85 11.33
CA PHE A 203 11.23 -1.43 12.23
C PHE A 203 11.10 -2.13 13.59
N ILE A 204 9.90 -2.14 14.20
CA ILE A 204 9.60 -2.88 15.44
C ILE A 204 9.95 -4.37 15.27
N ALA A 205 9.54 -4.98 14.17
CA ALA A 205 9.80 -6.38 13.88
C ALA A 205 11.32 -6.68 13.81
N GLN A 206 12.10 -5.80 13.17
CA GLN A 206 13.57 -5.94 13.12
C GLN A 206 14.24 -5.75 14.49
N VAL A 207 13.69 -4.91 15.37
CA VAL A 207 14.14 -4.80 16.77
C VAL A 207 13.81 -6.10 17.52
N ALA A 208 12.59 -6.58 17.40
CA ALA A 208 12.15 -7.79 18.08
C ALA A 208 12.93 -9.04 17.67
N VAL A 209 13.36 -9.17 16.43
CA VAL A 209 14.18 -10.30 15.94
C VAL A 209 15.68 -10.11 16.20
N GLY A 210 16.09 -8.96 16.74
CA GLY A 210 17.49 -8.68 17.13
C GLY A 210 18.37 -8.10 16.01
N ARG A 211 17.78 -7.70 14.88
CA ARG A 211 18.53 -7.02 13.80
C ARG A 211 18.88 -5.59 14.14
N ARG A 212 18.11 -4.97 15.04
CA ARG A 212 18.30 -3.61 15.54
C ARG A 212 18.25 -3.58 17.05
N GLU A 213 18.97 -2.67 17.64
CA GLU A 213 19.12 -2.56 19.09
C GLU A 213 17.84 -1.99 19.73
N LYS A 214 17.29 -0.92 19.17
CA LYS A 214 16.11 -0.22 19.70
C LYS A 214 15.35 0.53 18.61
N LEU A 215 14.10 0.88 18.92
CA LEU A 215 13.25 1.73 18.10
C LEU A 215 13.42 3.19 18.49
N ALA A 216 13.50 4.12 17.53
CA ALA A 216 13.35 5.54 17.77
C ALA A 216 11.86 5.92 17.64
N VAL A 217 11.24 6.39 18.73
CA VAL A 217 9.88 6.90 18.77
C VAL A 217 9.93 8.42 18.65
N PHE A 218 9.49 8.95 17.50
CA PHE A 218 9.60 10.36 17.16
C PHE A 218 8.38 11.16 17.64
N GLY A 219 8.61 12.10 18.55
CA GLY A 219 7.60 12.90 19.22
C GLY A 219 6.96 12.19 20.41
N SER A 220 6.94 12.89 21.55
CA SER A 220 6.31 12.42 22.79
C SER A 220 5.49 13.53 23.46
N ASP A 221 5.21 14.59 22.71
CA ASP A 221 4.58 15.84 23.16
C ASP A 221 3.41 16.26 22.25
N TYR A 222 2.85 15.31 21.45
CA TYR A 222 1.63 15.55 20.70
C TYR A 222 0.41 15.62 21.64
N PRO A 223 -0.67 16.33 21.25
CA PRO A 223 -1.92 16.36 22.02
C PRO A 223 -2.73 15.07 21.84
N THR A 224 -2.11 13.93 22.11
CA THR A 224 -2.64 12.57 22.01
C THR A 224 -2.57 11.89 23.38
N PRO A 225 -3.28 10.78 23.63
CA PRO A 225 -3.37 10.16 24.96
C PRO A 225 -2.02 9.82 25.62
N ASP A 226 -1.02 9.39 24.86
CA ASP A 226 0.32 9.04 25.34
C ASP A 226 1.43 9.96 24.82
N GLY A 227 1.04 11.04 24.13
CA GLY A 227 1.94 12.01 23.54
C GLY A 227 2.60 11.59 22.22
N THR A 228 2.41 10.36 21.76
CA THR A 228 2.95 9.89 20.48
C THR A 228 1.93 10.01 19.34
N GLY A 229 2.42 9.95 18.09
CA GLY A 229 1.55 10.11 16.93
C GLY A 229 0.54 8.96 16.81
N VAL A 230 -0.70 9.29 16.40
CA VAL A 230 -1.81 8.34 16.21
C VAL A 230 -2.04 8.13 14.72
N ARG A 231 -2.13 6.86 14.31
CA ARG A 231 -2.36 6.46 12.91
C ARG A 231 -3.42 5.35 12.84
N ASP A 232 -4.12 5.31 11.72
CA ASP A 232 -4.98 4.18 11.37
C ASP A 232 -4.12 3.08 10.76
N TYR A 233 -3.92 2.00 11.50
CA TYR A 233 -3.21 0.82 11.02
C TYR A 233 -4.20 -0.18 10.47
N ILE A 234 -4.00 -0.59 9.23
CA ILE A 234 -4.85 -1.57 8.54
C ILE A 234 -4.05 -2.83 8.22
N HIS A 235 -4.64 -3.99 8.46
CA HIS A 235 -4.00 -5.25 8.10
C HIS A 235 -3.86 -5.37 6.58
N VAL A 236 -2.69 -5.78 6.08
CA VAL A 236 -2.41 -5.89 4.64
C VAL A 236 -3.39 -6.82 3.92
N MET A 237 -3.90 -7.86 4.59
CA MET A 237 -4.92 -8.76 4.02
C MET A 237 -6.27 -8.07 3.89
N ASP A 238 -6.70 -7.24 4.87
CA ASP A 238 -7.91 -6.43 4.74
C ASP A 238 -7.77 -5.41 3.61
N LEU A 239 -6.58 -4.82 3.47
CA LEU A 239 -6.29 -3.91 2.38
C LEU A 239 -6.35 -4.63 1.02
N ALA A 240 -5.80 -5.85 0.92
CA ALA A 240 -5.91 -6.68 -0.28
C ALA A 240 -7.38 -7.01 -0.60
N ASP A 241 -8.18 -7.37 0.41
CA ASP A 241 -9.62 -7.60 0.25
C ASP A 241 -10.35 -6.35 -0.26
N GLY A 242 -9.92 -5.15 0.18
CA GLY A 242 -10.43 -3.86 -0.32
C GLY A 242 -10.18 -3.65 -1.82
N HIS A 243 -9.03 -4.10 -2.34
CA HIS A 243 -8.75 -4.08 -3.78
C HIS A 243 -9.64 -5.04 -4.55
N ILE A 244 -9.90 -6.23 -4.00
CA ILE A 244 -10.81 -7.19 -4.62
C ILE A 244 -12.24 -6.64 -4.67
N ALA A 245 -12.68 -5.97 -3.60
CA ALA A 245 -13.98 -5.32 -3.58
C ALA A 245 -14.07 -4.20 -4.63
N ALA A 246 -13.03 -3.36 -4.72
CA ALA A 246 -12.95 -2.30 -5.73
C ALA A 246 -12.95 -2.85 -7.16
N LEU A 247 -12.22 -3.93 -7.45
CA LEU A 247 -12.20 -4.57 -8.78
C LEU A 247 -13.57 -5.06 -9.23
N LYS A 248 -14.41 -5.52 -8.31
CA LYS A 248 -15.76 -5.98 -8.64
C LYS A 248 -16.65 -4.84 -9.12
N THR A 249 -16.48 -3.65 -8.57
CA THR A 249 -17.28 -2.47 -8.95
C THR A 249 -16.75 -1.79 -10.21
N VAL A 250 -15.43 -1.79 -10.43
CA VAL A 250 -14.76 -1.16 -11.58
C VAL A 250 -15.16 -1.81 -12.92
N GLY A 251 -15.57 -3.09 -12.93
CA GLY A 251 -15.98 -3.78 -14.14
C GLY A 251 -17.44 -3.55 -14.56
N GLU A 252 -18.27 -2.97 -13.69
CA GLU A 252 -19.72 -2.91 -13.88
C GLU A 252 -20.21 -1.59 -14.48
N THR A 253 -19.60 -0.47 -14.10
CA THR A 253 -19.98 0.88 -14.57
C THR A 253 -18.78 1.79 -14.74
N SER A 254 -18.84 2.69 -15.75
CA SER A 254 -17.88 3.80 -15.82
C SER A 254 -18.12 4.77 -14.64
N GLY A 255 -17.04 5.37 -14.14
CA GLY A 255 -17.13 6.31 -13.02
C GLY A 255 -15.78 6.63 -12.43
N LEU A 256 -15.74 7.71 -11.65
CA LEU A 256 -14.61 8.08 -10.80
C LEU A 256 -15.03 7.87 -9.34
N HIS A 257 -14.40 6.92 -8.67
CA HIS A 257 -14.70 6.56 -7.31
C HIS A 257 -13.48 6.77 -6.42
N ILE A 258 -13.71 7.28 -5.22
CA ILE A 258 -12.66 7.53 -4.22
C ILE A 258 -13.08 6.87 -2.91
N TYR A 259 -12.20 6.07 -2.31
CA TYR A 259 -12.45 5.40 -1.03
C TYR A 259 -11.25 5.46 -0.11
N ASN A 260 -11.53 5.75 1.16
CA ASN A 260 -10.57 5.56 2.24
C ASN A 260 -10.51 4.09 2.66
N LEU A 261 -9.33 3.50 2.71
CA LEU A 261 -9.10 2.15 3.22
C LEU A 261 -8.30 2.21 4.52
N GLY A 262 -9.02 2.10 5.62
CA GLY A 262 -8.51 2.08 6.99
C GLY A 262 -9.40 1.19 7.87
N THR A 263 -9.20 1.25 9.17
CA THR A 263 -10.03 0.56 10.17
C THR A 263 -11.09 1.47 10.79
N GLY A 264 -10.94 2.78 10.61
CA GLY A 264 -11.76 3.80 11.30
C GLY A 264 -11.33 4.00 12.76
N LYS A 265 -10.15 3.52 13.14
CA LYS A 265 -9.61 3.65 14.50
C LYS A 265 -8.15 4.04 14.46
N GLY A 266 -7.78 5.06 15.23
CA GLY A 266 -6.40 5.42 15.44
C GLY A 266 -5.76 4.59 16.55
N SER A 267 -4.50 4.21 16.37
CA SER A 267 -3.64 3.66 17.44
C SER A 267 -2.35 4.46 17.52
N SER A 268 -1.85 4.67 18.74
CA SER A 268 -0.60 5.40 18.97
C SER A 268 0.63 4.54 18.67
N VAL A 269 1.79 5.18 18.54
CA VAL A 269 3.04 4.45 18.36
C VAL A 269 3.34 3.54 19.55
N LEU A 270 3.11 4.01 20.79
CA LEU A 270 3.37 3.18 21.99
C LEU A 270 2.35 2.03 22.11
N GLU A 271 1.08 2.22 21.76
CA GLU A 271 0.10 1.12 21.69
C GLU A 271 0.56 0.04 20.71
N MET A 272 1.13 0.41 19.57
CA MET A 272 1.66 -0.56 18.59
C MET A 272 2.90 -1.29 19.12
N VAL A 273 3.78 -0.61 19.86
CA VAL A 273 4.96 -1.21 20.52
C VAL A 273 4.52 -2.25 21.56
N ASP A 274 3.55 -1.90 22.41
CA ASP A 274 3.03 -2.77 23.47
C ASP A 274 2.30 -3.99 22.89
N ALA A 275 1.49 -3.78 21.85
CA ALA A 275 0.83 -4.87 21.14
C ALA A 275 1.84 -5.84 20.52
N PHE A 276 2.92 -5.30 19.91
CA PHE A 276 3.97 -6.13 19.33
C PHE A 276 4.80 -6.87 20.40
N ALA A 277 5.11 -6.23 21.53
CA ALA A 277 5.76 -6.87 22.67
C ALA A 277 4.93 -8.05 23.20
N THR A 278 3.61 -7.89 23.24
CA THR A 278 2.68 -8.98 23.58
C THR A 278 2.75 -10.12 22.57
N ALA A 279 2.71 -9.81 21.27
CA ALA A 279 2.74 -10.80 20.19
C ALA A 279 4.06 -11.59 20.15
N CYS A 280 5.20 -10.93 20.38
CA CYS A 280 6.51 -11.59 20.35
C CYS A 280 6.96 -12.19 21.71
N GLY A 281 6.20 -11.93 22.79
CA GLY A 281 6.47 -12.46 24.13
C GLY A 281 7.70 -11.86 24.82
N LYS A 282 8.18 -10.70 24.39
CA LYS A 282 9.35 -10.01 24.95
C LYS A 282 9.26 -8.49 24.76
N PRO A 283 9.93 -7.69 25.63
CA PRO A 283 9.97 -6.25 25.47
C PRO A 283 10.58 -5.84 24.12
N VAL A 284 10.04 -4.78 23.52
CA VAL A 284 10.62 -4.08 22.37
C VAL A 284 11.29 -2.81 22.89
N PRO A 285 12.62 -2.75 22.98
CA PRO A 285 13.30 -1.57 23.47
C PRO A 285 13.12 -0.38 22.52
N TYR A 286 12.86 0.79 23.10
CA TYR A 286 12.72 2.04 22.35
C TYR A 286 13.33 3.23 23.10
N GLU A 287 13.55 4.32 22.37
CA GLU A 287 13.90 5.63 22.94
C GLU A 287 12.98 6.71 22.35
N LEU A 288 12.63 7.69 23.18
CA LEU A 288 11.87 8.85 22.75
C LEU A 288 12.83 9.86 22.09
N CYS A 289 12.45 10.31 20.89
CA CYS A 289 13.20 11.27 20.09
C CYS A 289 12.34 12.53 19.81
N PRO A 290 12.95 13.66 19.47
CA PRO A 290 12.21 14.84 19.01
C PRO A 290 11.33 14.52 17.79
N ARG A 291 10.28 15.32 17.57
CA ARG A 291 9.39 15.20 16.38
C ARG A 291 10.20 15.27 15.09
N ARG A 292 9.82 14.48 14.10
CA ARG A 292 10.34 14.64 12.74
C ARG A 292 9.62 15.79 12.03
N PRO A 293 10.31 16.57 11.20
CA PRO A 293 9.64 17.56 10.35
C PRO A 293 8.57 16.91 9.47
N GLY A 294 7.36 17.49 9.45
CA GLY A 294 6.25 17.02 8.65
C GLY A 294 5.41 15.89 9.27
N ASP A 295 5.76 15.40 10.47
CA ASP A 295 4.88 14.47 11.20
C ASP A 295 3.70 15.24 11.83
N ILE A 296 2.51 14.63 11.72
CA ILE A 296 1.24 15.15 12.25
C ILE A 296 0.79 14.36 13.48
N ALA A 297 -0.04 14.98 14.33
CA ALA A 297 -0.50 14.35 15.58
C ALA A 297 -1.38 13.13 15.32
N GLU A 298 -2.42 13.27 14.50
CA GLU A 298 -3.41 12.22 14.27
C GLU A 298 -3.77 12.11 12.79
N CYS A 299 -3.94 10.87 12.30
CA CYS A 299 -4.40 10.59 10.94
C CYS A 299 -5.13 9.25 10.92
N TRP A 300 -6.46 9.28 10.87
CA TRP A 300 -7.30 8.08 10.80
C TRP A 300 -8.58 8.31 10.00
N ALA A 301 -9.11 7.22 9.39
CA ALA A 301 -10.15 7.27 8.37
C ALA A 301 -11.57 7.31 8.93
N SER A 302 -12.50 7.93 8.19
CA SER A 302 -13.87 7.42 8.09
C SER A 302 -13.92 6.35 7.00
N THR A 303 -14.50 5.19 7.29
CA THR A 303 -14.60 4.04 6.36
C THR A 303 -16.04 3.79 5.89
N GLU A 304 -16.97 4.64 6.30
CA GLU A 304 -18.41 4.48 6.04
C GLU A 304 -18.75 4.39 4.55
N LYS A 305 -18.05 5.15 3.71
CA LYS A 305 -18.26 5.14 2.26
C LYS A 305 -17.85 3.79 1.65
N ALA A 306 -16.68 3.28 2.00
CA ALA A 306 -16.22 1.98 1.54
C ALA A 306 -17.13 0.83 2.02
N GLU A 307 -17.60 0.90 3.27
CA GLU A 307 -18.55 -0.09 3.80
C GLU A 307 -19.89 -0.06 3.05
N ARG A 308 -20.43 1.12 2.79
CA ARG A 308 -21.72 1.30 2.10
C ARG A 308 -21.68 0.92 0.62
N GLU A 309 -20.62 1.33 -0.10
CA GLU A 309 -20.56 1.26 -1.57
C GLU A 309 -19.79 0.05 -2.09
N LEU A 310 -18.75 -0.41 -1.37
CA LEU A 310 -17.99 -1.61 -1.74
C LEU A 310 -18.45 -2.86 -0.96
N GLY A 311 -19.26 -2.69 0.08
CA GLY A 311 -19.57 -3.79 1.01
C GLY A 311 -18.33 -4.30 1.75
N TRP A 312 -17.28 -3.47 1.86
CA TRP A 312 -16.01 -3.83 2.44
C TRP A 312 -15.75 -3.10 3.75
N LYS A 313 -15.18 -3.83 4.70
CA LYS A 313 -14.75 -3.33 6.00
C LYS A 313 -13.52 -4.08 6.48
N ALA A 314 -12.56 -3.37 7.05
CA ALA A 314 -11.45 -3.99 7.74
C ALA A 314 -11.95 -4.73 9.00
N THR A 315 -11.52 -5.97 9.17
CA THR A 315 -12.00 -6.86 10.24
C THR A 315 -10.91 -7.30 11.19
N ARG A 316 -9.63 -7.27 10.75
CA ARG A 316 -8.51 -7.75 11.55
C ARG A 316 -8.07 -6.71 12.58
N THR A 317 -7.80 -7.19 13.77
CA THR A 317 -7.43 -6.37 14.94
C THR A 317 -5.94 -6.05 14.96
N VAL A 318 -5.53 -5.07 15.79
CA VAL A 318 -4.11 -4.77 16.05
C VAL A 318 -3.36 -6.01 16.58
N ALA A 319 -4.02 -6.84 17.40
CA ALA A 319 -3.43 -8.09 17.89
C ALA A 319 -3.10 -9.07 16.75
N GLU A 320 -3.99 -9.21 15.76
CA GLU A 320 -3.73 -10.02 14.56
C GLU A 320 -2.65 -9.40 13.68
N MET A 321 -2.67 -8.08 13.48
CA MET A 321 -1.63 -7.36 12.72
C MET A 321 -0.24 -7.62 13.29
N THR A 322 -0.08 -7.52 14.61
CA THR A 322 1.21 -7.73 15.28
C THR A 322 1.60 -9.20 15.33
N ALA A 323 0.65 -10.10 15.57
CA ALA A 323 0.89 -11.55 15.59
C ALA A 323 1.35 -12.08 14.21
N ASP A 324 0.68 -11.66 13.13
CA ASP A 324 1.02 -12.09 11.77
C ASP A 324 2.36 -11.48 11.31
N THR A 325 2.64 -10.22 11.67
CA THR A 325 3.96 -9.62 11.43
C THR A 325 5.06 -10.40 12.18
N TRP A 326 4.84 -10.76 13.43
CA TRP A 326 5.82 -11.54 14.19
C TRP A 326 5.98 -12.95 13.63
N ASN A 327 4.89 -13.62 13.24
CA ASN A 327 4.93 -14.93 12.59
C ASN A 327 5.79 -14.90 11.31
N TRP A 328 5.64 -13.85 10.48
CA TRP A 328 6.49 -13.63 9.33
C TRP A 328 7.94 -13.37 9.72
N GLN A 329 8.21 -12.35 10.55
CA GLN A 329 9.58 -11.91 10.86
C GLN A 329 10.39 -12.97 11.62
N SER A 330 9.76 -13.74 12.51
CA SER A 330 10.44 -14.79 13.26
C SER A 330 10.86 -15.97 12.38
N LYS A 331 10.07 -16.31 11.37
CA LYS A 331 10.39 -17.36 10.39
C LYS A 331 11.36 -16.89 9.30
N ASN A 332 11.38 -15.57 9.03
CA ASN A 332 12.18 -14.94 7.99
C ASN A 332 13.01 -13.79 8.60
N PRO A 333 13.97 -14.06 9.50
CA PRO A 333 14.67 -13.01 10.23
C PRO A 333 15.46 -12.08 9.33
N ASN A 334 15.88 -12.54 8.13
CA ASN A 334 16.60 -11.77 7.12
C ASN A 334 15.74 -11.40 5.90
N GLY A 335 14.41 -11.50 6.01
CA GLY A 335 13.48 -11.29 4.92
C GLY A 335 13.39 -12.47 3.95
N TYR A 336 12.96 -12.22 2.73
CA TYR A 336 12.93 -13.25 1.69
C TYR A 336 14.33 -13.72 1.36
N SER A 337 14.66 -14.93 1.75
CA SER A 337 15.87 -15.64 1.31
C SER A 337 15.47 -16.74 0.33
N PRO A 338 16.28 -17.05 -0.68
CA PRO A 338 16.07 -18.25 -1.48
C PRO A 338 15.99 -19.47 -0.57
N ALA A 339 15.06 -20.37 -0.87
CA ALA A 339 14.91 -21.64 -0.15
C ALA A 339 16.14 -22.53 -0.32
#